data_42da43db0ab0b4974f160e81aafa5104
#
_entry.id   42da43db0ab0b4974f160e81aafa5104
#
_cell.length_a   1.000
_cell.length_b   1.000
_cell.length_c   1.000
_cell.angle_alpha   90.00
_cell.angle_beta   90.00
_cell.angle_gamma   90.00
#
_symmetry.space_group_name_H-M   'P 1'
#
loop_
_entity.id
_entity.type
_entity.pdbx_description
1 polymer ?
#
loop_
_entity_poly.entity_id
_entity_poly.type
_entity_poly.pdbx_seq_one_letter_code
_entity_poly.pdbx_strand_id
1 'polypeptide(L)'
;MMLYVFIHSLIGKIYKILPLKEESDAGRDVHWLGYVESLSRDMVGACSTFCELSVSPDYITVLNILEYMQVHEVDHRICKQEVFKKIRLLENLEKQIGGDACV
;
A
#
# COMPACT_ATOMS: atom_id res chain seq x y z
N MET A 1 -4.31 15.49 11.09
CA MET A 1 -4.94 15.50 9.78
C MET A 1 -4.00 15.13 8.67
N MET A 2 -2.70 15.41 8.84
CA MET A 2 -1.71 14.96 7.84
C MET A 2 -1.65 13.45 7.73
N LEU A 3 -1.82 12.73 8.84
CA LEU A 3 -1.84 11.28 8.81
C LEU A 3 -3.02 10.76 7.99
N TYR A 4 -4.21 11.34 8.15
CA TYR A 4 -5.38 10.96 7.36
C TYR A 4 -5.12 11.17 5.87
N VAL A 5 -4.56 12.33 5.51
CA VAL A 5 -4.25 12.66 4.11
C VAL A 5 -3.24 11.67 3.54
N PHE A 6 -2.22 11.31 4.33
CA PHE A 6 -1.22 10.33 3.90
C PHE A 6 -1.86 8.96 3.62
N ILE A 7 -2.69 8.45 4.53
CA ILE A 7 -3.34 7.15 4.37
C ILE A 7 -4.31 7.17 3.19
N HIS A 8 -5.07 8.25 3.04
CA HIS A 8 -5.99 8.38 1.91
C HIS A 8 -5.25 8.36 0.57
N SER A 9 -4.15 9.10 0.49
CA SER A 9 -3.29 9.11 -0.69
C SER A 9 -2.66 7.73 -0.95
N LEU A 10 -2.26 7.04 0.11
CA LEU A 10 -1.66 5.72 0.01
C LEU A 10 -2.60 4.70 -0.62
N ILE A 11 -3.88 4.75 -0.28
CA ILE A 11 -4.89 3.86 -0.86
C ILE A 11 -4.88 3.98 -2.38
N GLY A 12 -4.90 5.22 -2.90
CA GLY A 12 -4.84 5.46 -4.34
C GLY A 12 -3.55 4.95 -4.97
N LYS A 13 -2.43 5.08 -4.27
CA LYS A 13 -1.15 4.59 -4.76
C LYS A 13 -1.09 3.06 -4.80
N ILE A 14 -1.71 2.39 -3.84
CA ILE A 14 -1.79 0.92 -3.82
C ILE A 14 -2.64 0.43 -5.00
N TYR A 15 -3.75 1.12 -5.31
CA TYR A 15 -4.57 0.78 -6.47
C TYR A 15 -3.79 0.82 -7.78
N LYS A 16 -2.85 1.73 -7.92
CA LYS A 16 -2.05 1.87 -9.14
C LYS A 16 -1.16 0.67 -9.43
N ILE A 17 -0.92 -0.19 -8.45
CA ILE A 17 -0.16 -1.42 -8.66
C ILE A 17 -0.87 -2.30 -9.70
N LEU A 18 -2.20 -2.34 -9.68
CA LEU A 18 -2.98 -3.21 -10.57
C LEU A 18 -2.76 -2.92 -12.05
N PRO A 19 -2.97 -1.68 -12.55
CA PRO A 19 -2.73 -1.41 -13.96
C PRO A 19 -1.26 -1.56 -14.35
N LEU A 20 -0.33 -1.24 -13.45
CA LEU A 20 1.09 -1.42 -13.74
C LEU A 20 1.46 -2.89 -13.89
N LYS A 21 0.94 -3.74 -13.00
CA LYS A 21 1.15 -5.19 -13.07
C LYS A 21 0.55 -5.75 -14.36
N GLU A 22 -0.66 -5.31 -14.71
CA GLU A 22 -1.34 -5.74 -15.93
C GLU A 22 -0.54 -5.37 -17.18
N GLU A 23 -0.02 -4.15 -17.25
CA GLU A 23 0.80 -3.72 -18.37
C GLU A 23 2.11 -4.49 -18.44
N SER A 24 2.73 -4.75 -17.30
CA SER A 24 3.96 -5.56 -17.24
C SER A 24 3.71 -6.98 -17.73
N ASP A 25 2.59 -7.58 -17.32
CA ASP A 25 2.23 -8.94 -17.75
C ASP A 25 1.90 -9.00 -19.24
N ALA A 26 1.45 -7.88 -19.83
CA ALA A 26 1.20 -7.77 -21.26
C ALA A 26 2.47 -7.56 -22.08
N GLY A 27 3.63 -7.54 -21.44
CA GLY A 27 4.91 -7.40 -22.11
C GLY A 27 5.34 -5.95 -22.37
N ARG A 28 4.65 -4.99 -21.76
CA ARG A 28 5.01 -3.58 -21.90
C ARG A 28 6.19 -3.23 -21.00
N ASP A 29 6.95 -2.23 -21.40
CA ASP A 29 8.13 -1.78 -20.65
C ASP A 29 7.71 -0.91 -19.48
N VAL A 30 7.23 -1.54 -18.41
CA VAL A 30 6.75 -0.88 -17.20
C VAL A 30 7.43 -1.52 -15.99
N HIS A 31 8.03 -0.70 -15.14
CA HIS A 31 8.71 -1.16 -13.93
C HIS A 31 7.75 -1.20 -12.75
N TRP A 32 6.81 -2.15 -12.76
CA TRP A 32 5.84 -2.24 -11.67
C TRP A 32 6.51 -2.58 -10.33
N LEU A 33 7.58 -3.40 -10.35
CA LEU A 33 8.34 -3.70 -9.12
C LEU A 33 9.08 -2.50 -8.58
N GLY A 34 9.59 -1.64 -9.47
CA GLY A 34 10.20 -0.38 -9.05
C GLY A 34 9.21 0.54 -8.37
N TYR A 35 7.99 0.56 -8.87
CA TYR A 35 6.91 1.32 -8.25
C TYR A 35 6.58 0.76 -6.85
N VAL A 36 6.46 -0.56 -6.72
CA VAL A 36 6.18 -1.22 -5.44
C VAL A 36 7.32 -0.95 -4.44
N GLU A 37 8.56 -1.03 -4.90
CA GLU A 37 9.72 -0.74 -4.05
C GLU A 37 9.70 0.70 -3.56
N SER A 38 9.45 1.66 -4.45
CA SER A 38 9.35 3.08 -4.09
C SER A 38 8.25 3.31 -3.07
N LEU A 39 7.10 2.66 -3.27
CA LEU A 39 5.95 2.78 -2.38
C LEU A 39 6.26 2.21 -0.99
N SER A 40 6.91 1.04 -0.92
CA SER A 40 7.28 0.46 0.38
C SER A 40 8.30 1.33 1.10
N ARG A 41 9.22 1.95 0.36
CA ARG A 41 10.21 2.86 0.93
C ARG A 41 9.54 4.10 1.53
N ASP A 42 8.55 4.65 0.84
CA ASP A 42 7.76 5.77 1.33
C ASP A 42 7.00 5.40 2.60
N MET A 43 6.46 4.19 2.66
CA MET A 43 5.75 3.69 3.83
C MET A 43 6.66 3.53 5.04
N VAL A 44 7.88 3.03 4.83
CA VAL A 44 8.87 2.92 5.90
C VAL A 44 9.25 4.31 6.41
N GLY A 45 9.49 5.24 5.48
CA GLY A 45 9.85 6.62 5.85
C GLY A 45 8.75 7.32 6.63
N ALA A 46 7.49 7.03 6.31
CA ALA A 46 6.36 7.64 7.02
C ALA A 46 6.28 7.24 8.49
N CYS A 47 6.85 6.10 8.87
CA CYS A 47 6.90 5.68 10.27
C CYS A 47 7.71 6.63 11.14
N SER A 48 8.66 7.35 10.54
CA SER A 48 9.45 8.36 11.26
C SER A 48 8.64 9.63 11.49
N THR A 49 7.71 9.94 10.60
CA THR A 49 6.85 11.13 10.72
C THR A 49 5.62 10.85 11.58
N PHE A 50 5.05 9.65 11.43
CA PHE A 50 3.84 9.23 12.13
C PHE A 50 4.16 7.98 12.95
N CYS A 51 4.55 8.18 14.20
CA CYS A 51 4.99 7.09 15.09
C CYS A 51 3.94 5.99 15.24
N GLU A 52 2.66 6.36 15.21
CA GLU A 52 1.57 5.40 15.36
C GLU A 52 1.52 4.36 14.24
N LEU A 53 2.10 4.65 13.09
CA LEU A 53 2.16 3.69 11.98
C LEU A 53 3.10 2.52 12.29
N SER A 54 4.17 2.77 13.05
CA SER A 54 5.16 1.73 13.38
C SER A 54 4.58 0.65 14.28
N VAL A 55 3.45 0.92 14.95
CA VAL A 55 2.79 -0.04 15.84
C VAL A 55 1.41 -0.46 15.34
N SER A 56 1.03 -0.03 14.13
CA SER A 56 -0.27 -0.40 13.55
C SER A 56 -0.16 -1.75 12.84
N PRO A 57 -0.87 -2.79 13.30
CA PRO A 57 -0.82 -4.10 12.64
C PRO A 57 -1.29 -4.03 11.18
N ASP A 58 -2.32 -3.24 10.90
CA ASP A 58 -2.86 -3.11 9.54
C ASP A 58 -1.83 -2.48 8.60
N TYR A 59 -1.17 -1.42 9.04
CA TYR A 59 -0.16 -0.74 8.25
C TYR A 59 1.03 -1.65 7.97
N ILE A 60 1.50 -2.36 8.99
CA ILE A 60 2.63 -3.28 8.86
C ILE A 60 2.27 -4.44 7.92
N THR A 61 1.03 -4.94 7.98
CA THR A 61 0.58 -6.00 7.08
C THR A 61 0.62 -5.54 5.63
N VAL A 62 0.22 -4.30 5.35
CA VAL A 62 0.30 -3.74 3.99
C VAL A 62 1.76 -3.64 3.55
N LEU A 63 2.63 -3.13 4.42
CA LEU A 63 4.05 -3.02 4.10
C LEU A 63 4.66 -4.39 3.79
N ASN A 64 4.28 -5.42 4.57
CA ASN A 64 4.80 -6.77 4.39
C ASN A 64 4.43 -7.34 3.01
N ILE A 65 3.22 -7.09 2.51
CA ILE A 65 2.83 -7.60 1.20
C ILE A 65 3.61 -6.90 0.07
N LEU A 66 3.90 -5.63 0.23
CA LEU A 66 4.71 -4.90 -0.75
C LEU A 66 6.13 -5.46 -0.80
N GLU A 67 6.70 -5.77 0.36
CA GLU A 67 8.02 -6.39 0.43
C GLU A 67 8.01 -7.81 -0.14
N TYR A 68 6.96 -8.57 0.14
CA TYR A 68 6.79 -9.92 -0.40
C TYR A 68 6.78 -9.91 -1.94
N MET A 69 6.07 -8.95 -2.53
CA MET A 69 5.98 -8.82 -3.99
C MET A 69 7.33 -8.51 -4.65
N GLN A 70 8.26 -7.92 -3.91
CA GLN A 70 9.58 -7.58 -4.44
C GLN A 70 10.51 -8.78 -4.53
N VAL A 71 10.30 -9.79 -3.69
CA VAL A 71 11.20 -10.95 -3.60
C VAL A 71 10.58 -12.24 -4.13
N HIS A 72 9.27 -12.27 -4.35
CA HIS A 72 8.57 -13.45 -4.87
C HIS A 72 7.82 -13.10 -6.13
N GLU A 73 7.76 -14.03 -7.08
CA GLU A 73 6.91 -13.86 -8.24
C GLU A 73 5.45 -14.03 -7.81
N VAL A 74 4.62 -13.05 -8.16
CA VAL A 74 3.19 -13.13 -7.93
C VAL A 74 2.48 -12.98 -9.27
N ASP A 75 1.50 -13.84 -9.53
CA ASP A 75 0.72 -13.73 -10.75
C ASP A 75 -0.32 -12.61 -10.61
N HIS A 76 -0.94 -12.26 -11.73
CA HIS A 76 -1.92 -11.17 -11.77
C HIS A 76 -3.08 -11.39 -10.78
N ARG A 77 -3.55 -12.64 -10.66
CA ARG A 77 -4.69 -12.96 -9.80
C ARG A 77 -4.34 -12.77 -8.33
N ILE A 78 -3.19 -13.26 -7.91
CA ILE A 78 -2.72 -13.13 -6.53
C ILE A 78 -2.48 -11.66 -6.21
N CYS A 79 -1.83 -10.94 -7.12
CA CYS A 79 -1.58 -9.52 -6.95
C CYS A 79 -2.89 -8.75 -6.74
N LYS A 80 -3.88 -9.01 -7.57
CA LYS A 80 -5.20 -8.37 -7.48
C LYS A 80 -5.88 -8.66 -6.14
N GLN A 81 -5.90 -9.92 -5.72
CA GLN A 81 -6.50 -10.32 -4.46
C GLN A 81 -5.83 -9.63 -3.27
N GLU A 82 -4.50 -9.62 -3.25
CA GLU A 82 -3.75 -9.02 -2.15
C GLU A 82 -3.91 -7.51 -2.11
N VAL A 83 -3.91 -6.85 -3.25
CA VAL A 83 -4.13 -5.40 -3.31
C VAL A 83 -5.49 -5.04 -2.73
N PHE A 84 -6.55 -5.73 -3.13
CA PHE A 84 -7.89 -5.42 -2.61
C PHE A 84 -8.00 -5.69 -1.10
N LYS A 85 -7.40 -6.78 -0.61
CA LYS A 85 -7.39 -7.07 0.83
C LYS A 85 -6.68 -5.98 1.62
N LYS A 86 -5.53 -5.54 1.13
CA LYS A 86 -4.72 -4.54 1.83
C LYS A 86 -5.35 -3.16 1.78
N ILE A 87 -6.05 -2.84 0.69
CA ILE A 87 -6.81 -1.59 0.60
C ILE A 87 -7.90 -1.55 1.67
N ARG A 88 -8.56 -2.68 1.93
CA ARG A 88 -9.56 -2.75 3.01
C ARG A 88 -8.96 -2.46 4.37
N LEU A 89 -7.75 -2.95 4.63
CA LEU A 89 -7.06 -2.66 5.89
C LEU A 89 -6.76 -1.16 6.01
N LEU A 90 -6.32 -0.55 4.92
CA LEU A 90 -6.05 0.89 4.92
C LEU A 90 -7.33 1.72 5.06
N GLU A 91 -8.42 1.27 4.45
CA GLU A 91 -9.72 1.93 4.62
C GLU A 91 -10.20 1.87 6.06
N ASN A 92 -10.00 0.73 6.73
CA ASN A 92 -10.32 0.61 8.15
C ASN A 92 -9.47 1.55 8.99
N LEU A 93 -8.18 1.63 8.69
CA LEU A 93 -7.27 2.54 9.38
C LEU A 93 -7.68 4.00 9.14
N GLU A 94 -8.06 4.34 7.92
CA GLU A 94 -8.55 5.67 7.57
C GLU A 94 -9.78 6.04 8.39
N LYS A 95 -10.71 5.10 8.54
CA LYS A 95 -11.92 5.32 9.34
C LYS A 95 -11.60 5.55 10.81
N GLN A 96 -10.65 4.80 11.35
CA GLN A 96 -10.22 4.97 12.74
C GLN A 96 -9.65 6.36 12.97
N ILE A 97 -8.79 6.81 12.08
CA ILE A 97 -8.18 8.13 12.18
C ILE A 97 -9.22 9.22 11.96
N GLY A 98 -10.04 9.08 10.93
CA GLY A 98 -11.08 10.05 10.61
C GLY A 98 -12.18 10.11 11.66
N GLY A 99 -12.56 8.94 12.21
CA GLY A 99 -13.54 8.87 13.29
C GLY A 99 -13.09 9.60 14.54
N ASP A 100 -11.81 9.44 14.90
CA ASP A 100 -11.22 10.14 16.03
C ASP A 100 -11.22 11.66 15.79
N ALA A 101 -11.00 12.08 14.56
CA ALA A 101 -10.98 13.48 14.21
C ALA A 101 -12.37 14.12 14.25
N CYS A 102 -13.41 13.32 14.08
CA CYS A 102 -14.80 13.80 14.08
C CYS A 102 -15.38 13.94 15.49
N VAL A 103 -14.69 13.41 16.48
CA VAL A 103 -15.10 13.51 17.87
C VAL A 103 -14.49 14.72 18.53
#